data_fe86daf596de7633362b13890cb71efc
#
_entry.id   fe86daf596de7633362b13890cb71efc
#
_cell.length_a   1.000
_cell.length_b   1.000
_cell.length_c   1.000
_cell.angle_alpha   90.00
_cell.angle_beta   90.00
_cell.angle_gamma   90.00
#
_symmetry.space_group_name_H-M   'P 1'
#
loop_
_entity.id
_entity.type
_entity.pdbx_description
1 polymer ?
#
loop_
_entity_poly.entity_id
_entity_poly.type
_entity_poly.pdbx_seq_one_letter_code
_entity_poly.pdbx_strand_id
1 'polypeptide(L)'
;LSKWIHMDEYKRGRMNNILKASGLNLSPEVYQAYAMVKSGAILLGAIPCMFLFPLLVPVVVVLALLLYFKENQKADETLKAKREEIEGELPRMVATMEQELKASRNVIGMLERFKGNAGPALTGELDILLADMRSSNYEAALTRFEARLNSPMLSDVVRGLIGVLRGDDSTVYFQMLAHDFKQIELQRLKAQAQKIPPKIRVFSFVMLVCFLLTYLAIICYVAIQ
;
A
#
# COMPACT_ATOMS: atom_id res chain seq x y z
N LEU A 1 7.18 17.14 -23.48
CA LEU A 1 8.00 16.09 -22.84
C LEU A 1 7.30 14.73 -22.90
N SER A 2 5.99 14.62 -22.64
CA SER A 2 5.25 13.34 -22.65
C SER A 2 5.28 12.61 -24.02
N LYS A 3 5.39 13.32 -25.15
CA LYS A 3 5.48 12.75 -26.51
C LYS A 3 6.82 12.09 -26.85
N TRP A 4 7.87 12.31 -26.06
CA TRP A 4 9.22 11.79 -26.31
C TRP A 4 9.57 10.57 -25.46
N ILE A 5 8.70 10.19 -24.52
CA ILE A 5 8.91 9.06 -23.63
C ILE A 5 8.38 7.80 -24.33
N HIS A 6 9.29 7.05 -24.94
CA HIS A 6 8.97 5.74 -25.53
C HIS A 6 8.93 4.70 -24.41
N MET A 7 7.73 4.34 -23.98
CA MET A 7 7.52 3.28 -23.00
C MET A 7 7.17 1.97 -23.72
N ASP A 8 7.79 0.89 -23.27
CA ASP A 8 7.41 -0.47 -23.67
C ASP A 8 5.92 -0.71 -23.34
N GLU A 9 5.15 -1.27 -24.28
CA GLU A 9 3.70 -1.47 -24.15
C GLU A 9 3.33 -2.24 -22.88
N TYR A 10 4.14 -3.19 -22.48
CA TYR A 10 3.94 -3.94 -21.24
C TYR A 10 4.03 -3.05 -19.97
N LYS A 11 5.05 -2.19 -19.92
CA LYS A 11 5.23 -1.24 -18.82
C LYS A 11 4.12 -0.19 -18.79
N ARG A 12 3.68 0.26 -19.96
CA ARG A 12 2.58 1.21 -20.13
C ARG A 12 1.26 0.62 -19.62
N GLY A 13 0.94 -0.62 -20.00
CA GLY A 13 -0.27 -1.32 -19.56
C GLY A 13 -0.27 -1.55 -18.04
N ARG A 14 0.85 -2.01 -17.48
CA ARG A 14 1.01 -2.20 -16.04
C ARG A 14 0.83 -0.89 -15.27
N MET A 15 1.50 0.17 -15.69
CA MET A 15 1.42 1.50 -15.04
C MET A 15 0.00 2.08 -15.13
N ASN A 16 -0.68 1.91 -16.25
CA ASN A 16 -2.06 2.37 -16.44
C ASN A 16 -3.02 1.65 -15.46
N ASN A 17 -2.84 0.35 -15.27
CA ASN A 17 -3.64 -0.42 -14.32
C ASN A 17 -3.37 0.01 -12.87
N ILE A 18 -2.11 0.27 -12.53
CA ILE A 18 -1.71 0.77 -11.20
C ILE A 18 -2.31 2.16 -10.93
N LEU A 19 -2.20 3.09 -11.89
CA LEU A 19 -2.74 4.44 -11.75
C LEU A 19 -4.26 4.45 -11.62
N LYS A 20 -4.97 3.64 -12.40
CA LYS A 20 -6.43 3.46 -12.27
C LYS A 20 -6.82 2.86 -10.93
N ALA A 21 -6.11 1.82 -10.48
CA ALA A 21 -6.39 1.17 -9.20
C ALA A 21 -6.07 2.06 -7.99
N SER A 22 -5.08 2.97 -8.10
CA SER A 22 -4.75 3.95 -7.07
C SER A 22 -5.67 5.20 -7.07
N GLY A 23 -6.62 5.29 -8.04
CA GLY A 23 -7.53 6.42 -8.14
C GLY A 23 -6.92 7.69 -8.76
N LEU A 24 -5.72 7.59 -9.33
CA LEU A 24 -5.05 8.68 -10.00
C LEU A 24 -5.46 8.70 -11.48
N ASN A 25 -6.28 9.66 -11.88
CA ASN A 25 -6.70 9.87 -13.28
C ASN A 25 -5.59 10.56 -14.11
N LEU A 26 -4.37 10.01 -14.07
CA LEU A 26 -3.22 10.51 -14.83
C LEU A 26 -2.80 9.47 -15.87
N SER A 27 -2.40 9.91 -17.06
CA SER A 27 -1.81 8.99 -18.03
C SER A 27 -0.40 8.57 -17.56
N PRO A 28 0.04 7.32 -17.83
CA PRO A 28 1.37 6.83 -17.46
C PRO A 28 2.51 7.74 -17.94
N GLU A 29 2.33 8.32 -19.10
CA GLU A 29 3.30 9.24 -19.74
C GLU A 29 3.43 10.57 -18.98
N VAL A 30 2.30 11.11 -18.51
CA VAL A 30 2.27 12.35 -17.71
C VAL A 30 2.90 12.11 -16.34
N TYR A 31 2.61 10.98 -15.72
CA TYR A 31 3.19 10.62 -14.43
C TYR A 31 4.72 10.50 -14.51
N GLN A 32 5.22 9.83 -15.54
CA GLN A 32 6.66 9.68 -15.76
C GLN A 32 7.34 10.99 -16.16
N ALA A 33 6.66 11.82 -16.98
CA ALA A 33 7.14 13.17 -17.31
C ALA A 33 7.25 14.05 -16.06
N TYR A 34 6.30 13.96 -15.15
CA TYR A 34 6.34 14.69 -13.86
C TYR A 34 7.53 14.26 -13.00
N ALA A 35 7.81 12.97 -12.90
CA ALA A 35 8.98 12.44 -12.19
C ALA A 35 10.30 12.93 -12.82
N MET A 36 10.37 12.96 -14.17
CA MET A 36 11.53 13.48 -14.89
C MET A 36 11.72 14.98 -14.72
N VAL A 37 10.64 15.78 -14.79
CA VAL A 37 10.70 17.24 -14.58
C VAL A 37 11.16 17.56 -13.16
N LYS A 38 10.65 16.86 -12.18
CA LYS A 38 11.01 17.06 -10.77
C LYS A 38 12.48 16.72 -10.48
N SER A 39 12.97 15.58 -11.01
CA SER A 39 14.39 15.24 -10.89
C SER A 39 15.29 16.16 -11.70
N GLY A 40 14.86 16.60 -12.89
CA GLY A 40 15.55 17.56 -13.72
C GLY A 40 15.66 18.97 -13.09
N ALA A 41 14.60 19.41 -12.39
CA ALA A 41 14.63 20.69 -11.67
C ALA A 41 15.67 20.68 -10.52
N ILE A 42 15.86 19.54 -9.86
CA ILE A 42 16.88 19.38 -8.82
C ILE A 42 18.29 19.39 -9.43
N LEU A 43 18.48 18.75 -10.58
CA LEU A 43 19.73 18.80 -11.34
C LEU A 43 20.06 20.23 -11.83
N LEU A 44 19.06 20.99 -12.29
CA LEU A 44 19.22 22.40 -12.67
C LEU A 44 19.59 23.28 -11.46
N GLY A 45 19.00 23.02 -10.29
CA GLY A 45 19.37 23.69 -9.03
C GLY A 45 20.78 23.34 -8.54
N ALA A 46 21.37 22.24 -9.02
CA ALA A 46 22.74 21.84 -8.70
C ALA A 46 23.80 22.60 -9.52
N ILE A 47 23.42 23.24 -10.64
CA ILE A 47 24.37 23.98 -11.51
C ILE A 47 25.10 25.11 -10.76
N PRO A 48 24.47 26.01 -9.98
CA PRO A 48 25.17 27.02 -9.18
C PRO A 48 26.01 26.40 -8.04
N CYS A 49 25.58 25.24 -7.49
CA CYS A 49 26.37 24.53 -6.48
C CYS A 49 27.66 23.91 -7.04
N MET A 50 27.68 23.57 -8.33
CA MET A 50 28.84 23.04 -9.03
C MET A 50 29.98 24.07 -9.12
N PHE A 51 29.64 25.38 -9.19
CA PHE A 51 30.61 26.46 -9.24
C PHE A 51 31.24 26.79 -7.89
N LEU A 52 30.48 26.63 -6.78
CA LEU A 52 30.97 26.94 -5.42
C LEU A 52 31.67 25.75 -4.74
N PHE A 53 31.18 24.51 -4.96
CA PHE A 53 31.68 23.32 -4.28
C PHE A 53 31.69 22.08 -5.18
N PRO A 54 32.74 21.88 -6.02
CA PRO A 54 32.81 20.73 -6.95
C PRO A 54 32.77 19.36 -6.26
N LEU A 55 33.17 19.29 -4.99
CA LEU A 55 33.15 18.06 -4.20
C LEU A 55 31.72 17.56 -3.87
N LEU A 56 30.70 18.43 -3.94
CA LEU A 56 29.29 18.08 -3.68
C LEU A 56 28.55 17.52 -4.89
N VAL A 57 29.09 17.66 -6.10
CA VAL A 57 28.47 17.21 -7.34
C VAL A 57 28.05 15.73 -7.31
N PRO A 58 28.92 14.76 -6.91
CA PRO A 58 28.53 13.37 -6.85
C PRO A 58 27.39 13.10 -5.88
N VAL A 59 27.33 13.83 -4.75
CA VAL A 59 26.26 13.69 -3.76
C VAL A 59 24.93 14.14 -4.33
N VAL A 60 24.89 15.27 -5.04
CA VAL A 60 23.68 15.81 -5.68
C VAL A 60 23.18 14.90 -6.79
N VAL A 61 24.08 14.32 -7.59
CA VAL A 61 23.70 13.34 -8.64
C VAL A 61 23.09 12.09 -8.04
N VAL A 62 23.68 11.54 -6.98
CA VAL A 62 23.12 10.38 -6.26
C VAL A 62 21.75 10.71 -5.67
N LEU A 63 21.58 11.89 -5.10
CA LEU A 63 20.33 12.34 -4.50
C LEU A 63 19.23 12.52 -5.56
N ALA A 64 19.55 13.06 -6.72
CA ALA A 64 18.63 13.20 -7.86
C ALA A 64 18.17 11.82 -8.39
N LEU A 65 19.10 10.86 -8.49
CA LEU A 65 18.79 9.48 -8.90
C LEU A 65 17.87 8.79 -7.87
N LEU A 66 18.16 8.91 -6.56
CA LEU A 66 17.33 8.36 -5.50
C LEU A 66 15.91 8.93 -5.52
N LEU A 67 15.78 10.25 -5.74
CA LEU A 67 14.47 10.91 -5.84
C LEU A 67 13.70 10.45 -7.09
N TYR A 68 14.37 10.26 -8.21
CA TYR A 68 13.76 9.73 -9.42
C TYR A 68 13.20 8.31 -9.19
N PHE A 69 13.99 7.42 -8.60
CA PHE A 69 13.53 6.06 -8.27
C PHE A 69 12.39 6.07 -7.26
N LYS A 70 12.48 6.90 -6.23
CA LYS A 70 11.42 7.02 -5.20
C LYS A 70 10.11 7.56 -5.79
N GLU A 71 10.16 8.52 -6.70
CA GLU A 71 8.95 9.05 -7.34
C GLU A 71 8.27 7.99 -8.23
N ASN A 72 9.05 7.18 -8.95
CA ASN A 72 8.50 6.08 -9.76
C ASN A 72 7.85 4.96 -8.93
N GLN A 73 8.29 4.78 -7.68
CA GLN A 73 7.74 3.76 -6.77
C GLN A 73 6.46 4.21 -6.05
N LYS A 74 6.17 5.51 -5.99
CA LYS A 74 5.00 6.05 -5.26
C LYS A 74 3.67 5.47 -5.73
N ALA A 75 3.48 5.24 -7.02
CA ALA A 75 2.26 4.66 -7.55
C ALA A 75 2.05 3.23 -7.04
N ASP A 76 3.12 2.42 -7.05
CA ASP A 76 3.10 1.06 -6.50
C ASP A 76 2.89 1.08 -4.97
N GLU A 77 3.52 2.02 -4.26
CA GLU A 77 3.34 2.20 -2.81
C GLU A 77 1.90 2.59 -2.45
N THR A 78 1.28 3.50 -3.22
CA THR A 78 -0.10 3.92 -3.00
C THR A 78 -1.08 2.76 -3.21
N LEU A 79 -0.89 1.98 -4.28
CA LEU A 79 -1.70 0.79 -4.52
C LEU A 79 -1.51 -0.25 -3.42
N LYS A 80 -0.27 -0.46 -2.98
CA LYS A 80 0.06 -1.38 -1.90
C LYS A 80 -0.57 -0.93 -0.58
N ALA A 81 -0.49 0.36 -0.24
CA ALA A 81 -1.10 0.92 0.95
C ALA A 81 -2.63 0.75 0.95
N LYS A 82 -3.29 1.04 -0.20
CA LYS A 82 -4.73 0.80 -0.37
C LYS A 82 -5.11 -0.67 -0.18
N ARG A 83 -4.28 -1.58 -0.73
CA ARG A 83 -4.50 -3.02 -0.56
C ARG A 83 -4.33 -3.45 0.90
N GLU A 84 -3.29 -2.98 1.57
CA GLU A 84 -3.03 -3.29 3.00
C GLU A 84 -4.15 -2.74 3.90
N GLU A 85 -4.71 -1.56 3.58
CA GLU A 85 -5.88 -1.00 4.27
C GLU A 85 -7.10 -1.92 4.13
N ILE A 86 -7.43 -2.33 2.89
CA ILE A 86 -8.54 -3.24 2.61
C ILE A 86 -8.32 -4.60 3.28
N GLU A 87 -7.13 -5.20 3.15
CA GLU A 87 -6.80 -6.47 3.81
C GLU A 87 -6.90 -6.41 5.33
N GLY A 88 -6.65 -5.25 5.93
CA GLY A 88 -6.84 -5.03 7.36
C GLY A 88 -8.30 -5.10 7.81
N GLU A 89 -9.24 -4.86 6.89
CA GLU A 89 -10.67 -4.90 7.18
C GLU A 89 -11.32 -6.27 6.89
N LEU A 90 -10.67 -7.13 6.08
CA LEU A 90 -11.21 -8.43 5.70
C LEU A 90 -11.52 -9.34 6.90
N PRO A 91 -10.72 -9.40 7.98
CA PRO A 91 -11.06 -10.21 9.15
C PRO A 91 -12.40 -9.83 9.77
N ARG A 92 -12.68 -8.53 9.88
CA ARG A 92 -13.96 -8.02 10.39
C ARG A 92 -15.11 -8.32 9.43
N MET A 93 -14.87 -8.17 8.12
CA MET A 93 -15.83 -8.50 7.07
C MET A 93 -16.24 -9.98 7.14
N VAL A 94 -15.29 -10.88 7.23
CA VAL A 94 -15.52 -12.34 7.30
C VAL A 94 -16.26 -12.71 8.58
N ALA A 95 -15.88 -12.15 9.73
CA ALA A 95 -16.58 -12.38 10.99
C ALA A 95 -18.05 -11.91 10.94
N THR A 96 -18.33 -10.76 10.30
CA THR A 96 -19.70 -10.29 10.08
C THR A 96 -20.47 -11.23 9.16
N MET A 97 -19.85 -11.69 8.06
CA MET A 97 -20.47 -12.62 7.11
C MET A 97 -20.77 -13.95 7.76
N GLU A 98 -19.86 -14.50 8.59
CA GLU A 98 -20.11 -15.74 9.35
C GLU A 98 -21.39 -15.64 10.20
N GLN A 99 -21.56 -14.51 10.90
CA GLN A 99 -22.74 -14.30 11.74
C GLN A 99 -24.02 -14.17 10.91
N GLU A 100 -23.96 -13.41 9.80
CA GLU A 100 -25.12 -13.16 8.94
C GLU A 100 -25.56 -14.38 8.14
N LEU A 101 -24.63 -15.24 7.71
CA LEU A 101 -24.96 -16.48 7.00
C LEU A 101 -25.79 -17.44 7.84
N LYS A 102 -25.71 -17.37 9.16
CA LYS A 102 -26.57 -18.13 10.07
C LYS A 102 -28.03 -17.68 10.03
N ALA A 103 -28.27 -16.40 9.65
CA ALA A 103 -29.62 -15.82 9.62
C ALA A 103 -30.17 -15.74 8.19
N SER A 104 -29.33 -15.49 7.20
CA SER A 104 -29.76 -15.24 5.81
C SER A 104 -28.63 -15.55 4.83
N ARG A 105 -28.99 -16.11 3.65
CA ARG A 105 -28.04 -16.35 2.54
C ARG A 105 -28.05 -15.21 1.51
N ASN A 106 -28.54 -14.03 1.88
CA ASN A 106 -28.60 -12.86 0.98
C ASN A 106 -27.25 -12.14 0.94
N VAL A 107 -26.38 -12.53 0.00
CA VAL A 107 -25.04 -11.97 -0.18
C VAL A 107 -25.06 -10.46 -0.42
N ILE A 108 -25.98 -9.95 -1.26
CA ILE A 108 -26.08 -8.52 -1.54
C ILE A 108 -26.42 -7.75 -0.27
N GLY A 109 -27.42 -8.17 0.48
CA GLY A 109 -27.82 -7.53 1.72
C GLY A 109 -26.72 -7.56 2.79
N MET A 110 -25.92 -8.66 2.86
CA MET A 110 -24.75 -8.73 3.75
C MET A 110 -23.67 -7.71 3.38
N LEU A 111 -23.34 -7.60 2.09
CA LEU A 111 -22.36 -6.63 1.59
C LEU A 111 -22.83 -5.18 1.79
N GLU A 112 -24.10 -4.89 1.58
CA GLU A 112 -24.69 -3.56 1.82
C GLU A 112 -24.63 -3.15 3.30
N ARG A 113 -24.95 -4.06 4.21
CA ARG A 113 -24.86 -3.79 5.67
C ARG A 113 -23.42 -3.61 6.11
N PHE A 114 -22.50 -4.46 5.62
CA PHE A 114 -21.09 -4.33 5.96
C PHE A 114 -20.50 -3.02 5.43
N LYS A 115 -20.89 -2.59 4.23
CA LYS A 115 -20.45 -1.33 3.62
C LYS A 115 -20.67 -0.12 4.55
N GLY A 116 -21.77 -0.08 5.31
CA GLY A 116 -22.05 0.99 6.27
C GLY A 116 -21.02 1.14 7.38
N ASN A 117 -20.24 0.09 7.64
CA ASN A 117 -19.20 0.05 8.68
C ASN A 117 -17.78 -0.09 8.12
N ALA A 118 -17.62 -0.15 6.80
CA ALA A 118 -16.34 -0.29 6.13
C ALA A 118 -15.59 1.04 6.05
N GLY A 119 -14.27 0.99 6.03
CA GLY A 119 -13.41 2.15 5.81
C GLY A 119 -13.51 2.67 4.36
N PRO A 120 -12.98 3.87 4.08
CA PRO A 120 -13.18 4.55 2.81
C PRO A 120 -12.63 3.77 1.60
N ALA A 121 -11.51 3.08 1.76
CA ALA A 121 -10.91 2.30 0.68
C ALA A 121 -11.79 1.11 0.27
N LEU A 122 -12.29 0.35 1.26
CA LEU A 122 -13.14 -0.81 1.03
C LEU A 122 -14.56 -0.40 0.61
N THR A 123 -15.12 0.67 1.19
CA THR A 123 -16.45 1.21 0.81
C THR A 123 -16.50 1.53 -0.68
N GLY A 124 -15.48 2.23 -1.23
CA GLY A 124 -15.45 2.55 -2.66
C GLY A 124 -15.41 1.31 -3.56
N GLU A 125 -14.69 0.27 -3.16
CA GLU A 125 -14.65 -0.99 -3.92
C GLU A 125 -15.95 -1.80 -3.79
N LEU A 126 -16.59 -1.77 -2.61
CA LEU A 126 -17.92 -2.40 -2.41
C LEU A 126 -19.02 -1.69 -3.21
N ASP A 127 -18.95 -0.37 -3.36
CA ASP A 127 -19.89 0.35 -4.23
C ASP A 127 -19.81 -0.11 -5.68
N ILE A 128 -18.60 -0.26 -6.20
CA ILE A 128 -18.38 -0.80 -7.56
C ILE A 128 -18.88 -2.24 -7.65
N LEU A 129 -18.57 -3.08 -6.65
CA LEU A 129 -19.03 -4.46 -6.62
C LEU A 129 -20.54 -4.56 -6.61
N LEU A 130 -21.22 -3.82 -5.73
CA LEU A 130 -22.68 -3.83 -5.62
C LEU A 130 -23.36 -3.30 -6.91
N ALA A 131 -22.79 -2.28 -7.56
CA ALA A 131 -23.27 -1.81 -8.85
C ALA A 131 -23.11 -2.88 -9.94
N ASP A 132 -21.94 -3.55 -9.98
CA ASP A 132 -21.68 -4.66 -10.90
C ASP A 132 -22.63 -5.84 -10.66
N MET A 133 -22.92 -6.21 -9.40
CA MET A 133 -23.84 -7.31 -9.05
C MET A 133 -25.30 -7.00 -9.44
N ARG A 134 -25.69 -5.72 -9.41
CA ARG A 134 -27.03 -5.30 -9.85
C ARG A 134 -27.20 -5.30 -11.37
N SER A 135 -26.12 -5.12 -12.12
CA SER A 135 -26.12 -4.97 -13.58
C SER A 135 -25.71 -6.24 -14.33
N SER A 136 -25.07 -7.21 -13.66
CA SER A 136 -24.52 -8.40 -14.31
C SER A 136 -24.64 -9.65 -13.42
N ASN A 137 -24.05 -10.78 -13.89
CA ASN A 137 -23.97 -12.01 -13.11
C ASN A 137 -23.13 -11.79 -11.86
N TYR A 138 -23.60 -12.23 -10.71
CA TYR A 138 -22.98 -12.10 -9.40
C TYR A 138 -21.59 -12.72 -9.33
N GLU A 139 -21.38 -13.92 -9.91
CA GLU A 139 -20.07 -14.56 -9.94
C GLU A 139 -19.07 -13.76 -10.76
N ALA A 140 -19.50 -13.24 -11.92
CA ALA A 140 -18.65 -12.40 -12.75
C ALA A 140 -18.28 -11.06 -12.06
N ALA A 141 -19.22 -10.47 -11.31
CA ALA A 141 -18.97 -9.26 -10.52
C ALA A 141 -17.93 -9.52 -9.41
N LEU A 142 -18.06 -10.61 -8.68
CA LEU A 142 -17.11 -11.04 -7.64
C LEU A 142 -15.72 -11.32 -8.22
N THR A 143 -15.63 -11.99 -9.36
CA THR A 143 -14.35 -12.25 -10.04
C THR A 143 -13.67 -10.97 -10.49
N ARG A 144 -14.43 -9.99 -11.01
CA ARG A 144 -13.87 -8.67 -11.35
C ARG A 144 -13.39 -7.91 -10.13
N PHE A 145 -14.11 -7.99 -9.01
CA PHE A 145 -13.69 -7.40 -7.74
C PHE A 145 -12.38 -7.99 -7.24
N GLU A 146 -12.24 -9.32 -7.26
CA GLU A 146 -11.01 -10.02 -6.94
C GLU A 146 -9.85 -9.57 -7.83
N ALA A 147 -10.05 -9.53 -9.15
CA ALA A 147 -9.03 -9.16 -10.12
C ALA A 147 -8.54 -7.69 -9.95
N ARG A 148 -9.41 -6.76 -9.50
CA ARG A 148 -9.02 -5.37 -9.25
C ARG A 148 -8.06 -5.24 -8.09
N LEU A 149 -8.26 -5.96 -7.01
CA LEU A 149 -7.48 -5.84 -5.78
C LEU A 149 -6.29 -6.80 -5.75
N ASN A 150 -6.40 -7.95 -6.44
CA ASN A 150 -5.35 -8.96 -6.55
C ASN A 150 -4.73 -9.32 -5.17
N SER A 151 -5.59 -9.60 -4.19
CA SER A 151 -5.22 -9.97 -2.82
C SER A 151 -5.60 -11.42 -2.56
N PRO A 152 -4.66 -12.27 -2.08
CA PRO A 152 -4.95 -13.66 -1.73
C PRO A 152 -6.05 -13.78 -0.68
N MET A 153 -6.03 -12.93 0.35
CA MET A 153 -7.06 -12.93 1.40
C MET A 153 -8.46 -12.64 0.82
N LEU A 154 -8.55 -11.70 -0.14
CA LEU A 154 -9.80 -11.40 -0.81
C LEU A 154 -10.26 -12.56 -1.71
N SER A 155 -9.34 -13.26 -2.37
CA SER A 155 -9.64 -14.43 -3.20
C SER A 155 -10.36 -15.51 -2.39
N ASP A 156 -9.92 -15.74 -1.15
CA ASP A 156 -10.57 -16.72 -0.27
C ASP A 156 -11.99 -16.26 0.13
N VAL A 157 -12.18 -14.97 0.41
CA VAL A 157 -13.52 -14.41 0.69
C VAL A 157 -14.44 -14.55 -0.52
N VAL A 158 -13.96 -14.19 -1.70
CA VAL A 158 -14.74 -14.28 -2.97
C VAL A 158 -15.13 -15.71 -3.26
N ARG A 159 -14.23 -16.67 -3.07
CA ARG A 159 -14.50 -18.10 -3.24
C ARG A 159 -15.63 -18.56 -2.31
N GLY A 160 -15.59 -18.16 -1.03
CA GLY A 160 -16.66 -18.43 -0.09
C GLY A 160 -18.01 -17.83 -0.50
N LEU A 161 -18.01 -16.57 -0.96
CA LEU A 161 -19.23 -15.90 -1.43
C LEU A 161 -19.83 -16.55 -2.68
N ILE A 162 -18.99 -17.01 -3.62
CA ILE A 162 -19.45 -17.75 -4.79
C ILE A 162 -20.08 -19.08 -4.35
N GLY A 163 -19.51 -19.77 -3.37
CA GLY A 163 -20.11 -20.98 -2.78
C GLY A 163 -21.51 -20.72 -2.23
N VAL A 164 -21.69 -19.63 -1.45
CA VAL A 164 -23.02 -19.23 -0.95
C VAL A 164 -24.02 -18.97 -2.09
N LEU A 165 -23.60 -18.31 -3.17
CA LEU A 165 -24.45 -18.02 -4.32
C LEU A 165 -24.87 -19.29 -5.09
N ARG A 166 -24.02 -20.32 -5.07
CA ARG A 166 -24.32 -21.64 -5.66
C ARG A 166 -25.21 -22.50 -4.77
N GLY A 167 -25.45 -22.06 -3.54
CA GLY A 167 -26.29 -22.77 -2.58
C GLY A 167 -25.51 -23.71 -1.65
N ASP A 168 -24.18 -23.70 -1.69
CA ASP A 168 -23.34 -24.51 -0.80
C ASP A 168 -23.51 -24.05 0.66
N ASP A 169 -23.32 -24.99 1.61
CA ASP A 169 -23.23 -24.63 3.01
C ASP A 169 -21.86 -24.08 3.36
N SER A 170 -21.67 -22.80 3.04
CA SER A 170 -20.40 -22.10 3.26
C SER A 170 -20.22 -21.61 4.70
N THR A 171 -21.13 -21.92 5.64
CA THR A 171 -21.02 -21.48 7.04
C THR A 171 -19.73 -21.98 7.68
N VAL A 172 -19.42 -23.26 7.52
CA VAL A 172 -18.17 -23.86 8.05
C VAL A 172 -16.95 -23.25 7.40
N TYR A 173 -17.03 -23.00 6.08
CA TYR A 173 -15.94 -22.34 5.36
C TYR A 173 -15.64 -20.94 5.92
N PHE A 174 -16.67 -20.11 6.16
CA PHE A 174 -16.50 -18.78 6.74
C PHE A 174 -16.03 -18.84 8.19
N GLN A 175 -16.40 -19.85 8.98
CA GLN A 175 -15.85 -20.07 10.33
C GLN A 175 -14.35 -20.36 10.30
N MET A 176 -13.90 -21.24 9.41
CA MET A 176 -12.46 -21.50 9.23
C MET A 176 -11.72 -20.24 8.78
N LEU A 177 -12.27 -19.53 7.79
CA LEU A 177 -11.68 -18.32 7.26
C LEU A 177 -11.58 -17.20 8.32
N ALA A 178 -12.61 -17.04 9.17
CA ALA A 178 -12.59 -16.10 10.29
C ALA A 178 -11.49 -16.44 11.30
N HIS A 179 -11.33 -17.73 11.60
CA HIS A 179 -10.26 -18.19 12.48
C HIS A 179 -8.86 -17.90 11.91
N ASP A 180 -8.65 -18.23 10.65
CA ASP A 180 -7.36 -18.05 9.96
C ASP A 180 -7.02 -16.56 9.85
N PHE A 181 -7.98 -15.72 9.49
CA PHE A 181 -7.78 -14.27 9.40
C PHE A 181 -7.47 -13.65 10.76
N LYS A 182 -8.11 -14.12 11.83
CA LYS A 182 -7.79 -13.68 13.18
C LYS A 182 -6.36 -14.06 13.59
N GLN A 183 -5.87 -15.21 13.17
CA GLN A 183 -4.47 -15.59 13.41
C GLN A 183 -3.49 -14.70 12.65
N ILE A 184 -3.79 -14.39 11.37
CA ILE A 184 -2.98 -13.47 10.56
C ILE A 184 -2.95 -12.08 11.20
N GLU A 185 -4.08 -11.57 11.67
CA GLU A 185 -4.17 -10.28 12.37
C GLU A 185 -3.30 -10.26 13.63
N LEU A 186 -3.39 -11.30 14.46
CA LEU A 186 -2.55 -11.43 15.65
C LEU A 186 -1.06 -11.50 15.32
N GLN A 187 -0.68 -12.19 14.24
CA GLN A 187 0.72 -12.22 13.78
C GLN A 187 1.18 -10.84 13.28
N ARG A 188 0.34 -10.10 12.55
CA ARG A 188 0.63 -8.72 12.12
C ARG A 188 0.83 -7.79 13.32
N LEU A 189 -0.03 -7.86 14.32
CA LEU A 189 0.08 -7.07 15.55
C LEU A 189 1.36 -7.42 16.34
N LYS A 190 1.68 -8.70 16.49
CA LYS A 190 2.95 -9.14 17.10
C LYS A 190 4.17 -8.63 16.35
N ALA A 191 4.15 -8.72 15.02
CA ALA A 191 5.25 -8.21 14.17
C ALA A 191 5.41 -6.69 14.28
N GLN A 192 4.32 -5.94 14.40
CA GLN A 192 4.35 -4.50 14.65
C GLN A 192 4.91 -4.17 16.02
N ALA A 193 4.47 -4.87 17.07
CA ALA A 193 4.98 -4.71 18.43
C ALA A 193 6.48 -5.00 18.52
N GLN A 194 6.99 -5.99 17.78
CA GLN A 194 8.42 -6.34 17.74
C GLN A 194 9.29 -5.30 17.03
N LYS A 195 8.72 -4.41 16.21
CA LYS A 195 9.45 -3.32 15.54
C LYS A 195 9.76 -2.14 16.46
N ILE A 196 9.07 -2.01 17.58
CA ILE A 196 9.24 -0.89 18.53
C ILE A 196 10.56 -0.99 19.34
N PRO A 197 10.93 -2.14 19.93
CA PRO A 197 12.16 -2.26 20.71
C PRO A 197 13.44 -1.88 19.97
N PRO A 198 13.69 -2.31 18.70
CA PRO A 198 14.92 -1.92 18.00
C PRO A 198 15.02 -0.41 17.75
N LYS A 199 13.91 0.30 17.54
CA LYS A 199 13.95 1.77 17.39
C LYS A 199 14.40 2.48 18.68
N ILE A 200 13.93 2.03 19.83
CA ILE A 200 14.33 2.56 21.15
C ILE A 200 15.83 2.28 21.39
N ARG A 201 16.31 1.09 21.04
CA ARG A 201 17.71 0.74 21.19
C ARG A 201 18.64 1.61 20.35
N VAL A 202 18.26 1.89 19.09
CA VAL A 202 19.02 2.80 18.21
C VAL A 202 19.06 4.21 18.80
N PHE A 203 17.94 4.71 19.30
CA PHE A 203 17.88 6.04 19.92
C PHE A 203 18.77 6.12 21.17
N SER A 204 18.74 5.11 22.05
CA SER A 204 19.61 5.03 23.22
C SER A 204 21.09 4.96 22.85
N PHE A 205 21.42 4.23 21.78
CA PHE A 205 22.80 4.15 21.27
C PHE A 205 23.30 5.49 20.75
N VAL A 206 22.48 6.24 20.00
CA VAL A 206 22.82 7.58 19.50
C VAL A 206 23.05 8.55 20.67
N MET A 207 22.22 8.52 21.72
CA MET A 207 22.42 9.35 22.91
C MET A 207 23.74 9.02 23.62
N LEU A 208 24.08 7.74 23.71
CA LEU A 208 25.35 7.29 24.33
C LEU A 208 26.55 7.80 23.54
N VAL A 209 26.52 7.69 22.21
CA VAL A 209 27.59 8.21 21.32
C VAL A 209 27.73 9.74 21.44
N CYS A 210 26.63 10.50 21.47
CA CYS A 210 26.66 11.93 21.70
C CYS A 210 27.32 12.29 23.04
N PHE A 211 27.01 11.55 24.10
CA PHE A 211 27.59 11.77 25.42
C PHE A 211 29.10 11.51 25.43
N LEU A 212 29.53 10.45 24.74
CA LEU A 212 30.93 10.08 24.61
C LEU A 212 31.74 11.11 23.84
N LEU A 213 31.16 11.65 22.74
CA LEU A 213 31.78 12.71 21.95
C LEU A 213 31.91 14.04 22.74
N THR A 214 30.90 14.44 23.52
CA THR A 214 31.00 15.62 24.36
C THR A 214 32.07 15.48 25.45
N TYR A 215 32.18 14.31 26.05
CA TYR A 215 33.21 14.02 27.04
C TYR A 215 34.61 14.09 26.43
N LEU A 216 34.80 13.53 25.26
CA LEU A 216 36.05 13.54 24.52
C LEU A 216 36.47 14.97 24.11
N ALA A 217 35.51 15.80 23.69
CA ALA A 217 35.73 17.21 23.37
C ALA A 217 36.20 18.00 24.61
N ILE A 218 35.63 17.76 25.78
CA ILE A 218 36.04 18.41 27.03
C ILE A 218 37.46 18.01 27.40
N ILE A 219 37.84 16.73 27.30
CA ILE A 219 39.20 16.26 27.57
C ILE A 219 40.20 16.90 26.63
N CYS A 220 39.92 16.94 25.32
CA CYS A 220 40.75 17.60 24.34
C CYS A 220 40.95 19.11 24.65
N TYR A 221 39.87 19.78 25.04
CA TYR A 221 39.94 21.19 25.40
C TYR A 221 40.82 21.43 26.61
N VAL A 222 40.70 20.61 27.67
CA VAL A 222 41.52 20.70 28.91
C VAL A 222 42.97 20.31 28.64
N ALA A 223 43.27 19.38 27.73
CA ALA A 223 44.63 18.97 27.40
C ALA A 223 45.40 20.00 26.53
N ILE A 224 44.72 20.91 25.86
CA ILE A 224 45.33 21.99 25.04
C ILE A 224 45.59 23.26 25.87
N GLN A 225 44.94 23.40 27.02
CA GLN A 225 45.15 24.48 27.96
C GLN A 225 46.28 24.18 28.94
#